data_3cc8e5039d6a027b31103a25274c1fba
#
_entry.id   3cc8e5039d6a027b31103a25274c1fba
#
_cell.length_a   1.000
_cell.length_b   1.000
_cell.length_c   1.000
_cell.angle_alpha   90.00
_cell.angle_beta   90.00
_cell.angle_gamma   90.00
#
_symmetry.space_group_name_H-M   'P 1'
#
loop_
_entity.id
_entity.type
_entity.pdbx_description
1 polymer ?
#
loop_
_entity_poly.entity_id
_entity_poly.type
_entity_poly.pdbx_seq_one_letter_code
_entity_poly.pdbx_strand_id
1 'polypeptide(L)'
;MKLLISLSLIFSFVVSADDHETPEYKYDVQANKAEYYIGTFNSNKDIDDLAAWYGKFAKWAEDKGDTYNAMTVALLQPYFHSDMSSADVMWVNTWPGPSSQFKALETWITGGGAKLLESLPVTNSRQVDTWQWAISQPASADVGNMMYATYADCSLEEGYDMRQVYDMYMDFAIYAQSEGDTLGRKMIVPSAGYELPEGVDFIRLMYSSSISERGTNAELYYSKIGDSEASANLKGFSCSNARSY
;
A
#
# COMPACT_ATOMS: atom_id res chain seq x y z
N MET A 1 14.74 -60.83 54.90
CA MET A 1 15.36 -59.78 54.11
C MET A 1 14.84 -59.95 52.69
N LYS A 2 13.77 -59.22 52.32
CA LYS A 2 13.13 -59.31 51.03
C LYS A 2 13.61 -58.12 50.12
N LEU A 3 14.32 -58.44 49.07
CA LEU A 3 14.86 -57.51 48.14
C LEU A 3 13.72 -57.18 47.11
N LEU A 4 13.23 -55.93 47.09
CA LEU A 4 12.30 -55.42 46.10
C LEU A 4 13.11 -54.80 44.99
N ILE A 5 13.09 -55.45 43.81
CA ILE A 5 13.65 -54.89 42.54
C ILE A 5 12.55 -54.03 41.86
N SER A 6 12.75 -52.74 41.89
CA SER A 6 11.88 -51.78 41.15
C SER A 6 12.34 -51.68 39.69
N LEU A 7 11.50 -52.11 38.76
CA LEU A 7 11.74 -52.06 37.34
C LEU A 7 11.17 -50.73 36.82
N SER A 8 12.02 -49.72 36.58
CA SER A 8 11.63 -48.46 35.99
C SER A 8 11.56 -48.61 34.46
N LEU A 9 10.35 -48.60 33.91
CA LEU A 9 10.14 -48.46 32.48
C LEU A 9 10.40 -47.02 32.07
N ILE A 10 11.46 -46.77 31.33
CA ILE A 10 11.73 -45.49 30.65
C ILE A 10 10.96 -45.50 29.32
N PHE A 11 9.85 -44.75 29.26
CA PHE A 11 9.16 -44.46 28.01
C PHE A 11 9.92 -43.33 27.30
N SER A 12 10.68 -43.67 26.27
CA SER A 12 11.28 -42.68 25.37
C SER A 12 10.17 -42.18 24.41
N PHE A 13 9.65 -40.98 24.63
CA PHE A 13 8.85 -40.29 23.67
C PHE A 13 9.80 -39.82 22.57
N VAL A 14 9.70 -40.41 21.38
CA VAL A 14 10.26 -39.85 20.15
C VAL A 14 9.34 -38.71 19.77
N VAL A 15 9.72 -37.48 20.10
CA VAL A 15 9.12 -36.28 19.50
C VAL A 15 9.65 -36.21 18.09
N SER A 16 8.83 -36.61 17.11
CA SER A 16 9.08 -36.23 15.72
C SER A 16 8.94 -34.71 15.65
N ALA A 17 10.06 -34.00 15.58
CA ALA A 17 10.05 -32.63 15.11
C ALA A 17 9.59 -32.72 13.64
N ASP A 18 8.38 -32.27 13.35
CA ASP A 18 8.02 -31.89 12.00
C ASP A 18 8.94 -30.72 11.64
N ASP A 19 9.96 -30.99 10.85
CA ASP A 19 10.72 -29.95 10.16
C ASP A 19 9.78 -29.30 9.16
N HIS A 20 8.96 -28.36 9.63
CA HIS A 20 8.36 -27.37 8.77
C HIS A 20 9.52 -26.50 8.27
N GLU A 21 10.10 -26.88 7.12
CA GLU A 21 10.96 -25.98 6.37
C GLU A 21 10.19 -24.67 6.18
N THR A 22 10.66 -23.62 6.86
CA THR A 22 10.13 -22.27 6.63
C THR A 22 10.36 -21.95 5.16
N PRO A 23 9.34 -21.61 4.37
CA PRO A 23 9.53 -21.29 2.97
C PRO A 23 10.63 -20.23 2.82
N GLU A 24 11.66 -20.51 2.02
CA GLU A 24 12.70 -19.55 1.71
C GLU A 24 12.14 -18.56 0.67
N TYR A 25 11.86 -17.32 1.10
CA TYR A 25 11.41 -16.27 0.21
C TYR A 25 12.61 -15.53 -0.39
N LYS A 26 12.47 -15.15 -1.67
CA LYS A 26 13.56 -14.57 -2.46
C LYS A 26 13.89 -13.13 -2.06
N TYR A 27 12.88 -12.35 -1.71
CA TYR A 27 13.02 -10.94 -1.38
C TYR A 27 12.49 -10.61 0.01
N ASP A 28 13.18 -9.70 0.72
CA ASP A 28 12.65 -9.10 1.93
C ASP A 28 11.56 -8.08 1.58
N VAL A 29 10.43 -8.12 2.27
CA VAL A 29 9.36 -7.16 2.06
C VAL A 29 9.79 -5.77 2.48
N GLN A 30 9.79 -4.85 1.53
CA GLN A 30 9.97 -3.43 1.78
C GLN A 30 8.60 -2.80 2.05
N ALA A 31 8.25 -2.68 3.34
CA ALA A 31 6.95 -2.18 3.76
C ALA A 31 7.02 -0.75 4.29
N ASN A 32 6.01 0.04 3.93
CA ASN A 32 5.74 1.35 4.50
C ASN A 32 4.30 1.45 5.01
N LYS A 33 4.00 2.48 5.80
CA LYS A 33 2.63 2.77 6.25
C LYS A 33 1.99 3.82 5.34
N ALA A 34 0.66 3.73 5.16
CA ALA A 34 -0.11 4.79 4.54
C ALA A 34 -1.50 4.93 5.18
N GLU A 35 -1.97 6.16 5.21
CA GLU A 35 -3.30 6.54 5.69
C GLU A 35 -4.08 7.12 4.52
N TYR A 36 -5.30 6.63 4.34
CA TYR A 36 -6.22 7.09 3.30
C TYR A 36 -7.41 7.78 3.94
N TYR A 37 -7.63 9.04 3.58
CA TYR A 37 -8.78 9.83 3.99
C TYR A 37 -9.65 10.06 2.75
N ILE A 38 -10.78 9.37 2.69
CA ILE A 38 -11.68 9.37 1.53
C ILE A 38 -12.92 10.19 1.88
N GLY A 39 -13.30 11.13 1.03
CA GLY A 39 -14.43 12.00 1.35
C GLY A 39 -14.97 12.77 0.16
N THR A 40 -15.95 13.61 0.46
CA THR A 40 -16.61 14.50 -0.48
C THR A 40 -16.36 15.97 -0.12
N PHE A 41 -16.28 16.84 -1.11
CA PHE A 41 -16.13 18.28 -0.86
C PHE A 41 -17.40 18.84 -0.19
N ASN A 42 -17.20 19.72 0.77
CA ASN A 42 -18.27 20.48 1.37
C ASN A 42 -18.89 21.43 0.32
N SER A 43 -20.10 21.92 0.57
CA SER A 43 -20.80 22.81 -0.37
C SER A 43 -19.93 23.98 -0.83
N ASN A 44 -19.82 24.17 -2.15
CA ASN A 44 -19.01 25.21 -2.83
C ASN A 44 -17.50 25.09 -2.53
N LYS A 45 -17.00 23.87 -2.27
CA LYS A 45 -15.59 23.55 -2.08
C LYS A 45 -15.11 22.61 -3.17
N ASP A 46 -13.78 22.66 -3.45
CA ASP A 46 -13.15 21.88 -4.50
C ASP A 46 -11.69 21.53 -4.11
N ILE A 47 -10.94 21.00 -5.07
CA ILE A 47 -9.54 20.58 -4.88
C ILE A 47 -8.62 21.76 -4.58
N ASP A 48 -8.91 22.95 -5.09
CA ASP A 48 -8.09 24.16 -4.84
C ASP A 48 -8.26 24.61 -3.38
N ASP A 49 -9.48 24.52 -2.82
CA ASP A 49 -9.70 24.74 -1.39
C ASP A 49 -8.92 23.74 -0.52
N LEU A 50 -8.87 22.46 -0.94
CA LEU A 50 -8.13 21.44 -0.22
C LEU A 50 -6.61 21.66 -0.32
N ALA A 51 -6.10 22.07 -1.49
CA ALA A 51 -4.71 22.45 -1.67
C ALA A 51 -4.33 23.67 -0.79
N ALA A 52 -5.22 24.65 -0.70
CA ALA A 52 -5.05 25.80 0.21
C ALA A 52 -5.07 25.36 1.68
N TRP A 53 -5.92 24.42 2.06
CA TRP A 53 -5.94 23.84 3.41
C TRP A 53 -4.65 23.05 3.69
N TYR A 54 -4.12 22.31 2.71
CA TYR A 54 -2.83 21.64 2.83
C TYR A 54 -1.71 22.63 3.20
N GLY A 55 -1.72 23.83 2.61
CA GLY A 55 -0.76 24.88 2.99
C GLY A 55 -0.82 25.29 4.47
N LYS A 56 -2.04 25.29 5.07
CA LYS A 56 -2.19 25.53 6.52
C LYS A 56 -1.66 24.37 7.35
N PHE A 57 -1.94 23.12 6.91
CA PHE A 57 -1.42 21.92 7.54
C PHE A 57 0.11 21.89 7.47
N ALA A 58 0.71 22.14 6.31
CA ALA A 58 2.17 22.15 6.12
C ALA A 58 2.84 23.17 7.04
N LYS A 59 2.30 24.39 7.12
CA LYS A 59 2.80 25.41 8.05
C LYS A 59 2.69 24.99 9.52
N TRP A 60 1.59 24.36 9.91
CA TRP A 60 1.44 23.83 11.26
C TRP A 60 2.44 22.69 11.52
N ALA A 61 2.68 21.82 10.53
CA ALA A 61 3.61 20.70 10.63
C ALA A 61 5.07 21.17 10.76
N GLU A 62 5.48 22.21 10.04
CA GLU A 62 6.81 22.84 10.16
C GLU A 62 7.12 23.25 11.60
N ASP A 63 6.13 23.77 12.35
CA ASP A 63 6.26 24.16 13.75
C ASP A 63 6.44 22.95 14.70
N LYS A 64 6.34 21.71 14.21
CA LYS A 64 6.48 20.46 14.99
C LYS A 64 7.86 19.79 14.82
N GLY A 65 8.82 20.52 14.29
CA GLY A 65 10.19 20.05 14.05
C GLY A 65 10.19 18.89 13.05
N ASP A 66 10.97 17.84 13.31
CA ASP A 66 11.19 16.74 12.37
C ASP A 66 10.06 15.71 12.30
N THR A 67 8.98 15.90 13.05
CA THR A 67 7.92 14.90 13.18
C THR A 67 7.28 14.53 11.85
N TYR A 68 7.10 15.50 10.95
CA TYR A 68 6.45 15.33 9.66
C TYR A 68 7.39 15.27 8.46
N ASN A 69 8.73 15.41 8.66
CA ASN A 69 9.70 15.48 7.57
C ASN A 69 9.74 14.23 6.67
N ALA A 70 9.38 13.07 7.21
CA ALA A 70 9.37 11.81 6.47
C ALA A 70 7.99 11.46 5.84
N MET A 71 6.99 12.31 6.05
CA MET A 71 5.66 12.13 5.47
C MET A 71 5.63 12.65 4.03
N THR A 72 5.00 11.89 3.14
CA THR A 72 4.61 12.39 1.83
C THR A 72 3.10 12.44 1.71
N VAL A 73 2.56 13.38 0.93
CA VAL A 73 1.12 13.58 0.74
C VAL A 73 0.80 13.51 -0.75
N ALA A 74 -0.27 12.77 -1.08
CA ALA A 74 -0.89 12.82 -2.39
C ALA A 74 -2.37 13.19 -2.25
N LEU A 75 -2.85 14.09 -3.12
CA LEU A 75 -4.26 14.42 -3.28
C LEU A 75 -4.73 13.80 -4.60
N LEU A 76 -5.68 12.88 -4.51
CA LEU A 76 -6.15 12.08 -5.64
C LEU A 76 -7.63 12.34 -5.88
N GLN A 77 -8.01 12.65 -7.11
CA GLN A 77 -9.39 12.76 -7.54
C GLN A 77 -9.76 11.59 -8.44
N PRO A 78 -10.96 10.98 -8.31
CA PRO A 78 -11.38 9.89 -9.17
C PRO A 78 -11.48 10.35 -10.63
N TYR A 79 -10.95 9.55 -11.55
CA TYR A 79 -10.97 9.82 -12.99
C TYR A 79 -11.71 8.72 -13.77
N PHE A 80 -11.22 7.49 -13.74
CA PHE A 80 -11.94 6.32 -14.24
C PHE A 80 -12.38 5.45 -13.08
N HIS A 81 -13.63 5.56 -12.69
CA HIS A 81 -14.19 4.89 -11.53
C HIS A 81 -15.62 4.42 -11.83
N SER A 82 -16.00 3.22 -11.36
CA SER A 82 -17.34 2.66 -11.58
C SER A 82 -18.44 3.45 -10.86
N ASP A 83 -18.11 4.15 -9.78
CA ASP A 83 -19.01 5.02 -9.02
C ASP A 83 -18.33 6.35 -8.71
N MET A 84 -18.50 7.31 -9.61
CA MET A 84 -17.96 8.67 -9.47
C MET A 84 -18.63 9.49 -8.35
N SER A 85 -19.74 8.99 -7.78
CA SER A 85 -20.46 9.66 -6.68
C SER A 85 -19.99 9.22 -5.29
N SER A 86 -19.17 8.17 -5.20
CA SER A 86 -18.76 7.58 -3.92
C SER A 86 -17.79 8.46 -3.12
N ALA A 87 -16.96 9.24 -3.80
CA ALA A 87 -16.03 10.19 -3.22
C ALA A 87 -15.54 11.21 -4.27
N ASP A 88 -15.24 12.42 -3.85
CA ASP A 88 -14.66 13.46 -4.70
C ASP A 88 -13.13 13.48 -4.62
N VAL A 89 -12.60 13.03 -3.49
CA VAL A 89 -11.16 13.12 -3.20
C VAL A 89 -10.70 12.02 -2.24
N MET A 90 -9.46 11.63 -2.42
CA MET A 90 -8.72 10.78 -1.51
C MET A 90 -7.39 11.47 -1.16
N TRP A 91 -7.23 11.81 0.11
CA TRP A 91 -5.96 12.28 0.67
C TRP A 91 -5.17 11.09 1.16
N VAL A 92 -3.92 10.97 0.76
CA VAL A 92 -3.04 9.85 1.15
C VAL A 92 -1.79 10.39 1.83
N ASN A 93 -1.60 10.01 3.09
CA ASN A 93 -0.32 10.18 3.79
C ASN A 93 0.49 8.91 3.65
N THR A 94 1.78 9.03 3.34
CA THR A 94 2.71 7.88 3.30
C THR A 94 3.84 8.11 4.30
N TRP A 95 4.18 7.09 5.07
CA TRP A 95 5.16 7.09 6.15
C TRP A 95 6.19 5.98 5.94
N PRO A 96 7.48 6.17 6.29
CA PRO A 96 8.47 5.10 6.22
C PRO A 96 8.12 3.86 7.07
N GLY A 97 7.40 4.08 8.17
CA GLY A 97 7.00 2.99 9.05
C GLY A 97 6.11 3.46 10.21
N PRO A 98 5.65 2.53 11.06
CA PRO A 98 4.68 2.82 12.12
C PRO A 98 5.22 3.80 13.17
N SER A 99 6.52 3.76 13.49
CA SER A 99 7.08 4.67 14.51
C SER A 99 6.93 6.15 14.13
N SER A 100 7.18 6.51 12.85
CA SER A 100 7.00 7.88 12.36
C SER A 100 5.52 8.24 12.26
N GLN A 101 4.68 7.34 11.78
CA GLN A 101 3.23 7.54 11.69
C GLN A 101 2.60 7.83 13.05
N PHE A 102 2.83 6.95 14.04
CA PHE A 102 2.19 7.10 15.35
C PHE A 102 2.77 8.25 16.16
N LYS A 103 4.04 8.58 16.01
CA LYS A 103 4.62 9.82 16.57
C LYS A 103 3.93 11.07 16.01
N ALA A 104 3.66 11.09 14.71
CA ALA A 104 2.96 12.18 14.06
C ALA A 104 1.48 12.27 14.51
N LEU A 105 0.79 11.14 14.67
CA LEU A 105 -0.57 11.08 15.20
C LEU A 105 -0.63 11.60 16.64
N GLU A 106 0.29 11.20 17.51
CA GLU A 106 0.38 11.75 18.88
C GLU A 106 0.59 13.26 18.85
N THR A 107 1.49 13.75 18.00
CA THR A 107 1.75 15.19 17.82
C THR A 107 0.52 15.92 17.28
N TRP A 108 -0.22 15.32 16.37
CA TRP A 108 -1.49 15.85 15.87
C TRP A 108 -2.50 16.06 16.98
N ILE A 109 -2.70 15.05 17.81
CA ILE A 109 -3.66 15.08 18.92
C ILE A 109 -3.24 16.09 20.00
N THR A 110 -1.98 16.03 20.44
CA THR A 110 -1.48 16.83 21.56
C THR A 110 -1.05 18.25 21.14
N GLY A 111 -0.64 18.41 19.91
CA GLY A 111 -0.08 19.67 19.36
C GLY A 111 -1.11 20.62 18.76
N GLY A 112 -2.42 20.33 18.90
CA GLY A 112 -3.51 21.22 18.47
C GLY A 112 -3.86 21.10 16.98
N GLY A 113 -3.41 20.05 16.28
CA GLY A 113 -3.72 19.80 14.88
C GLY A 113 -5.21 19.67 14.60
N ALA A 114 -5.95 19.09 15.54
CA ALA A 114 -7.41 18.93 15.42
C ALA A 114 -8.18 20.25 15.15
N LYS A 115 -7.64 21.40 15.55
CA LYS A 115 -8.24 22.71 15.24
C LYS A 115 -8.26 23.02 13.74
N LEU A 116 -7.33 22.46 12.97
CA LEU A 116 -7.31 22.64 11.52
C LEU A 116 -8.52 22.00 10.84
N LEU A 117 -9.10 20.95 11.45
CA LEU A 117 -10.29 20.27 10.93
C LEU A 117 -11.51 21.18 10.86
N GLU A 118 -11.58 22.24 11.68
CA GLU A 118 -12.68 23.22 11.64
C GLU A 118 -12.78 23.93 10.27
N SER A 119 -11.66 23.99 9.53
CA SER A 119 -11.59 24.61 8.20
C SER A 119 -11.33 23.61 7.08
N LEU A 120 -11.40 22.31 7.35
CA LEU A 120 -11.21 21.27 6.32
C LEU A 120 -12.38 21.36 5.32
N PRO A 121 -12.08 21.52 4.00
CA PRO A 121 -13.12 21.66 2.98
C PRO A 121 -13.76 20.33 2.55
N VAL A 122 -13.44 19.24 3.25
CA VAL A 122 -13.87 17.87 2.94
C VAL A 122 -14.54 17.24 4.16
N THR A 123 -15.62 16.52 3.92
CA THR A 123 -16.21 15.60 4.89
C THR A 123 -15.68 14.19 4.59
N ASN A 124 -14.83 13.67 5.46
CA ASN A 124 -14.31 12.32 5.32
C ASN A 124 -15.39 11.28 5.64
N SER A 125 -15.66 10.39 4.70
CA SER A 125 -16.56 9.25 4.86
C SER A 125 -15.83 7.99 5.33
N ARG A 126 -14.50 7.91 5.09
CA ARG A 126 -13.68 6.75 5.44
C ARG A 126 -12.26 7.19 5.75
N GLN A 127 -11.66 6.53 6.74
CA GLN A 127 -10.25 6.67 7.09
C GLN A 127 -9.68 5.27 7.24
N VAL A 128 -8.60 4.98 6.52
CA VAL A 128 -8.02 3.63 6.44
C VAL A 128 -6.54 3.71 6.72
N ASP A 129 -6.08 2.93 7.67
CA ASP A 129 -4.66 2.67 7.91
C ASP A 129 -4.23 1.40 7.19
N THR A 130 -3.08 1.43 6.50
CA THR A 130 -2.62 0.33 5.65
C THR A 130 -1.14 0.05 5.79
N TRP A 131 -0.78 -1.20 5.49
CA TRP A 131 0.56 -1.58 5.06
C TRP A 131 0.64 -1.55 3.54
N GLN A 132 1.74 -1.02 3.02
CA GLN A 132 2.06 -1.04 1.59
C GLN A 132 3.39 -1.76 1.38
N TRP A 133 3.37 -2.87 0.67
CA TRP A 133 4.56 -3.60 0.27
C TRP A 133 5.04 -3.06 -1.07
N ALA A 134 6.20 -2.42 -1.08
CA ALA A 134 6.76 -1.83 -2.29
C ALA A 134 7.30 -2.92 -3.23
N ILE A 135 6.86 -2.88 -4.48
CA ILE A 135 7.32 -3.76 -5.57
C ILE A 135 8.30 -3.00 -6.46
N SER A 136 7.94 -1.80 -6.91
CA SER A 136 8.83 -0.90 -7.64
C SER A 136 8.55 0.55 -7.29
N GLN A 137 9.57 1.40 -7.48
CA GLN A 137 9.43 2.84 -7.35
C GLN A 137 9.26 3.46 -8.75
N PRO A 138 8.55 4.58 -8.89
CA PRO A 138 8.49 5.30 -10.14
C PRO A 138 9.86 5.90 -10.48
N ALA A 139 10.10 6.21 -11.75
CA ALA A 139 11.37 6.80 -12.19
C ALA A 139 11.66 8.17 -11.57
N SER A 140 10.62 8.94 -11.26
CA SER A 140 10.68 10.21 -10.52
C SER A 140 9.61 10.23 -9.44
N ALA A 141 9.94 10.85 -8.32
CA ALA A 141 9.04 11.09 -7.20
C ALA A 141 8.99 12.58 -6.85
N ASP A 142 9.12 13.46 -7.86
CA ASP A 142 9.15 14.90 -7.67
C ASP A 142 7.84 15.39 -7.05
N VAL A 143 7.99 16.18 -6.00
CA VAL A 143 6.85 16.79 -5.30
C VAL A 143 6.21 17.87 -6.18
N GLY A 144 4.87 17.88 -6.21
CA GLY A 144 4.10 18.85 -6.99
C GLY A 144 3.81 18.45 -8.42
N ASN A 145 4.29 17.29 -8.87
CA ASN A 145 3.93 16.76 -10.17
C ASN A 145 2.55 16.09 -10.16
N MET A 146 1.87 16.16 -11.29
CA MET A 146 0.61 15.46 -11.51
C MET A 146 0.89 13.98 -11.76
N MET A 147 0.53 13.14 -10.84
CA MET A 147 0.67 11.70 -10.94
C MET A 147 -0.63 11.03 -11.43
N TYR A 148 -0.53 9.79 -11.88
CA TYR A 148 -1.69 8.95 -12.20
C TYR A 148 -1.58 7.63 -11.43
N ALA A 149 -2.62 7.29 -10.68
CA ALA A 149 -2.67 6.10 -9.86
C ALA A 149 -3.84 5.20 -10.26
N THR A 150 -3.59 3.88 -10.33
CA THR A 150 -4.62 2.87 -10.58
C THR A 150 -4.61 1.86 -9.43
N TYR A 151 -5.74 1.70 -8.78
CA TYR A 151 -5.99 0.68 -7.76
C TYR A 151 -6.83 -0.44 -8.36
N ALA A 152 -6.57 -1.68 -7.96
CA ALA A 152 -7.40 -2.83 -8.32
C ALA A 152 -7.49 -3.80 -7.15
N ASP A 153 -8.65 -4.42 -6.97
CA ASP A 153 -8.89 -5.43 -5.96
C ASP A 153 -8.37 -6.77 -6.46
N CYS A 154 -7.53 -7.44 -5.69
CA CYS A 154 -6.84 -8.64 -6.12
C CYS A 154 -7.09 -9.81 -5.16
N SER A 155 -7.31 -10.99 -5.74
CA SER A 155 -7.51 -12.26 -5.04
C SER A 155 -6.35 -13.18 -5.32
N LEU A 156 -5.90 -13.92 -4.30
CA LEU A 156 -4.92 -14.99 -4.46
C LEU A 156 -5.58 -16.21 -5.13
N GLU A 157 -4.83 -16.88 -5.97
CA GLU A 157 -5.23 -18.17 -6.54
C GLU A 157 -4.91 -19.30 -5.55
N GLU A 158 -5.63 -20.41 -5.67
CA GLU A 158 -5.42 -21.58 -4.81
C GLU A 158 -3.96 -22.07 -4.87
N GLY A 159 -3.37 -22.28 -3.70
CA GLY A 159 -1.98 -22.75 -3.54
C GLY A 159 -0.93 -21.65 -3.55
N TYR A 160 -1.33 -20.37 -3.62
CA TYR A 160 -0.41 -19.24 -3.50
C TYR A 160 -0.67 -18.45 -2.23
N ASP A 161 0.41 -17.91 -1.66
CA ASP A 161 0.35 -16.95 -0.57
C ASP A 161 0.88 -15.56 -0.99
N MET A 162 0.65 -14.56 -0.13
CA MET A 162 1.06 -13.18 -0.37
C MET A 162 2.56 -13.02 -0.60
N ARG A 163 3.39 -13.85 0.07
CA ARG A 163 4.85 -13.76 -0.02
C ARG A 163 5.35 -14.34 -1.34
N GLN A 164 4.79 -15.45 -1.78
CA GLN A 164 5.10 -16.03 -3.09
C GLN A 164 4.71 -15.08 -4.22
N VAL A 165 3.52 -14.46 -4.13
CA VAL A 165 3.07 -13.47 -5.11
C VAL A 165 3.96 -12.23 -5.08
N TYR A 166 4.40 -11.78 -3.89
CA TYR A 166 5.34 -10.68 -3.76
C TYR A 166 6.65 -10.96 -4.51
N ASP A 167 7.24 -12.13 -4.32
CA ASP A 167 8.50 -12.52 -4.97
C ASP A 167 8.36 -12.57 -6.51
N MET A 168 7.29 -13.17 -7.03
CA MET A 168 7.01 -13.19 -8.47
C MET A 168 6.76 -11.79 -9.03
N TYR A 169 6.09 -10.93 -8.27
CA TYR A 169 5.83 -9.57 -8.71
C TYR A 169 7.09 -8.70 -8.68
N MET A 170 8.01 -8.95 -7.74
CA MET A 170 9.35 -8.33 -7.73
C MET A 170 10.16 -8.74 -8.95
N ASP A 171 10.21 -10.04 -9.30
CA ASP A 171 10.89 -10.54 -10.50
C ASP A 171 10.33 -9.88 -11.77
N PHE A 172 9.01 -9.82 -11.90
CA PHE A 172 8.37 -9.13 -13.00
C PHE A 172 8.74 -7.66 -13.06
N ALA A 173 8.70 -6.94 -11.93
CA ALA A 173 8.98 -5.51 -11.89
C ALA A 173 10.44 -5.20 -12.24
N ILE A 174 11.39 -6.01 -11.78
CA ILE A 174 12.80 -5.90 -12.12
C ILE A 174 13.01 -6.07 -13.64
N TYR A 175 12.39 -7.09 -14.23
CA TYR A 175 12.41 -7.27 -15.68
C TYR A 175 11.79 -6.10 -16.41
N ALA A 176 10.58 -5.68 -16.03
CA ALA A 176 9.89 -4.57 -16.66
C ALA A 176 10.73 -3.27 -16.63
N GLN A 177 11.36 -2.96 -15.50
CA GLN A 177 12.26 -1.81 -15.37
C GLN A 177 13.50 -1.95 -16.27
N SER A 178 14.04 -3.14 -16.45
CA SER A 178 15.16 -3.36 -17.39
C SER A 178 14.78 -3.12 -18.85
N GLU A 179 13.48 -3.22 -19.17
CA GLU A 179 12.91 -2.93 -20.47
C GLU A 179 12.48 -1.45 -20.65
N GLY A 180 12.62 -0.65 -19.59
CA GLY A 180 12.31 0.78 -19.60
C GLY A 180 10.98 1.17 -18.93
N ASP A 181 10.32 0.23 -18.23
CA ASP A 181 9.14 0.56 -17.43
C ASP A 181 9.50 1.47 -16.24
N THR A 182 8.70 2.50 -16.01
CA THR A 182 8.95 3.53 -14.99
C THR A 182 7.84 3.57 -13.92
N LEU A 183 6.94 2.57 -13.91
CA LEU A 183 5.84 2.55 -12.96
C LEU A 183 6.28 2.18 -11.54
N GLY A 184 5.76 2.91 -10.57
CA GLY A 184 5.72 2.46 -9.18
C GLY A 184 4.60 1.42 -9.01
N ARG A 185 4.86 0.40 -8.17
CA ARG A 185 3.91 -0.69 -7.86
C ARG A 185 3.94 -1.01 -6.39
N LYS A 186 2.76 -1.28 -5.83
CA LYS A 186 2.63 -1.71 -4.44
C LYS A 186 1.51 -2.73 -4.28
N MET A 187 1.65 -3.59 -3.29
CA MET A 187 0.57 -4.40 -2.73
C MET A 187 0.14 -3.76 -1.40
N ILE A 188 -1.16 -3.51 -1.23
CA ILE A 188 -1.72 -2.77 -0.10
C ILE A 188 -2.64 -3.69 0.70
N VAL A 189 -2.41 -3.75 2.01
CA VAL A 189 -3.24 -4.50 2.95
C VAL A 189 -3.72 -3.55 4.05
N PRO A 190 -5.04 -3.39 4.25
CA PRO A 190 -5.58 -2.63 5.37
C PRO A 190 -5.16 -3.22 6.71
N SER A 191 -4.86 -2.35 7.67
CA SER A 191 -4.58 -2.73 9.06
C SER A 191 -5.66 -2.23 10.03
N ALA A 192 -6.36 -1.14 9.68
CA ALA A 192 -7.48 -0.63 10.43
C ALA A 192 -8.41 0.26 9.58
N GLY A 193 -9.67 0.39 9.99
CA GLY A 193 -10.63 1.30 9.37
C GLY A 193 -11.32 0.79 8.11
N TYR A 194 -10.92 -0.37 7.60
CA TYR A 194 -11.52 -1.00 6.43
C TYR A 194 -11.24 -2.50 6.41
N GLU A 195 -12.26 -3.27 6.07
CA GLU A 195 -12.16 -4.68 5.74
C GLU A 195 -12.25 -4.85 4.22
N LEU A 196 -11.35 -5.65 3.65
CA LEU A 196 -11.42 -5.97 2.23
C LEU A 196 -12.72 -6.73 1.92
N PRO A 197 -13.32 -6.53 0.74
CA PRO A 197 -14.46 -7.34 0.31
C PRO A 197 -14.14 -8.83 0.35
N GLU A 198 -15.17 -9.66 0.51
CA GLU A 198 -15.03 -11.12 0.46
C GLU A 198 -14.31 -11.55 -0.84
N GLY A 199 -13.31 -12.41 -0.71
CA GLY A 199 -12.51 -12.91 -1.82
C GLY A 199 -11.44 -11.93 -2.32
N VAL A 200 -11.23 -10.79 -1.66
CA VAL A 200 -10.11 -9.87 -1.96
C VAL A 200 -9.05 -10.01 -0.88
N ASP A 201 -7.82 -10.28 -1.28
CA ASP A 201 -6.70 -10.49 -0.36
C ASP A 201 -5.82 -9.25 -0.22
N PHE A 202 -5.70 -8.46 -1.30
CA PHE A 202 -4.95 -7.20 -1.29
C PHE A 202 -5.43 -6.24 -2.39
N ILE A 203 -5.02 -4.98 -2.29
CA ILE A 203 -5.22 -3.98 -3.33
C ILE A 203 -3.88 -3.75 -4.04
N ARG A 204 -3.87 -3.92 -5.36
CA ARG A 204 -2.74 -3.56 -6.20
C ARG A 204 -2.80 -2.08 -6.53
N LEU A 205 -1.72 -1.36 -6.28
CA LEU A 205 -1.49 0.00 -6.74
C LEU A 205 -0.43 0.02 -7.83
N MET A 206 -0.74 0.67 -8.95
CA MET A 206 0.23 1.09 -9.96
C MET A 206 0.15 2.61 -10.12
N TYR A 207 1.28 3.29 -10.15
CA TYR A 207 1.31 4.75 -10.27
C TYR A 207 2.50 5.22 -11.10
N SER A 208 2.32 6.34 -11.78
CA SER A 208 3.34 7.00 -12.61
C SER A 208 3.57 8.43 -12.14
N SER A 209 4.73 8.98 -12.48
CA SER A 209 5.14 10.34 -12.15
C SER A 209 4.39 11.40 -12.95
N SER A 210 3.73 11.00 -14.06
CA SER A 210 2.86 11.85 -14.86
C SER A 210 1.78 11.03 -15.57
N ILE A 211 0.72 11.69 -16.03
CA ILE A 211 -0.37 11.05 -16.78
C ILE A 211 0.16 10.53 -18.13
N SER A 212 1.00 11.29 -18.82
CA SER A 212 1.57 10.88 -20.12
C SER A 212 2.48 9.65 -19.98
N GLU A 213 3.26 9.57 -18.93
CA GLU A 213 4.13 8.43 -18.63
C GLU A 213 3.32 7.14 -18.43
N ARG A 214 2.11 7.23 -17.87
CA ARG A 214 1.20 6.08 -17.77
C ARG A 214 0.85 5.51 -19.16
N GLY A 215 0.64 6.38 -20.16
CA GLY A 215 0.41 5.98 -21.55
C GLY A 215 1.61 5.28 -22.15
N THR A 216 2.81 5.88 -22.04
CA THR A 216 4.07 5.31 -22.54
C THR A 216 4.33 3.91 -21.94
N ASN A 217 4.14 3.73 -20.63
CA ASN A 217 4.29 2.43 -20.00
C ASN A 217 3.23 1.41 -20.46
N ALA A 218 2.01 1.85 -20.78
CA ALA A 218 1.01 0.96 -21.35
C ALA A 218 1.42 0.46 -22.75
N GLU A 219 1.91 1.36 -23.63
CA GLU A 219 2.42 0.98 -24.94
C GLU A 219 3.62 0.03 -24.84
N LEU A 220 4.54 0.29 -23.93
CA LEU A 220 5.68 -0.59 -23.63
C LEU A 220 5.22 -1.99 -23.17
N TYR A 221 4.23 -2.04 -22.28
CA TYR A 221 3.69 -3.30 -21.81
C TYR A 221 3.11 -4.13 -22.97
N TYR A 222 2.24 -3.55 -23.79
CA TYR A 222 1.60 -4.26 -24.90
C TYR A 222 2.55 -4.61 -26.04
N SER A 223 3.62 -3.83 -26.26
CA SER A 223 4.56 -4.09 -27.36
C SER A 223 5.72 -5.01 -27.01
N LYS A 224 6.06 -5.15 -25.70
CA LYS A 224 7.31 -5.83 -25.32
C LYS A 224 7.19 -6.67 -24.04
N ILE A 225 6.58 -6.14 -22.98
CA ILE A 225 6.61 -6.79 -21.67
C ILE A 225 5.55 -7.87 -21.56
N GLY A 226 4.34 -7.64 -22.08
CA GLY A 226 3.18 -8.49 -21.86
C GLY A 226 3.36 -9.93 -22.35
N ASP A 227 4.07 -10.14 -23.44
CA ASP A 227 4.35 -11.46 -24.03
C ASP A 227 5.66 -12.09 -23.51
N SER A 228 6.31 -11.48 -22.53
CA SER A 228 7.57 -11.98 -21.97
C SER A 228 7.37 -13.17 -21.02
N GLU A 229 8.43 -13.95 -20.83
CA GLU A 229 8.46 -15.01 -19.82
C GLU A 229 8.24 -14.45 -18.40
N ALA A 230 8.75 -13.25 -18.11
CA ALA A 230 8.54 -12.59 -16.82
C ALA A 230 7.06 -12.29 -16.57
N SER A 231 6.32 -11.86 -17.61
CA SER A 231 4.88 -11.67 -17.53
C SER A 231 4.12 -12.99 -17.35
N ALA A 232 4.52 -14.04 -18.06
CA ALA A 232 3.94 -15.38 -17.93
C ALA A 232 4.20 -16.02 -16.54
N ASN A 233 5.30 -15.66 -15.88
CA ASN A 233 5.66 -16.11 -14.55
C ASN A 233 5.00 -15.28 -13.42
N LEU A 234 4.44 -14.11 -13.73
CA LEU A 234 3.63 -13.35 -12.80
C LEU A 234 2.23 -13.96 -12.71
N LYS A 235 2.04 -14.86 -11.77
CA LYS A 235 0.82 -15.64 -11.55
C LYS A 235 0.49 -15.74 -10.07
N GLY A 236 -0.54 -16.50 -9.72
CA GLY A 236 -0.95 -16.73 -8.34
C GLY A 236 -1.91 -15.67 -7.81
N PHE A 237 -2.33 -14.70 -8.64
CA PHE A 237 -3.37 -13.75 -8.31
C PHE A 237 -4.08 -13.23 -9.54
N SER A 238 -5.30 -12.78 -9.34
CA SER A 238 -6.09 -12.07 -10.35
C SER A 238 -6.63 -10.77 -9.76
N CYS A 239 -6.83 -9.76 -10.61
CA CYS A 239 -7.34 -8.46 -10.14
C CYS A 239 -8.54 -8.00 -10.96
N SER A 240 -9.48 -7.37 -10.26
CA SER A 240 -10.70 -6.80 -10.81
C SER A 240 -10.93 -5.37 -10.28
N ASN A 241 -12.06 -4.76 -10.65
CA ASN A 241 -12.49 -3.45 -10.13
C ASN A 241 -11.39 -2.39 -10.20
N ALA A 242 -10.73 -2.29 -11.35
CA ALA A 242 -9.70 -1.27 -11.57
C ALA A 242 -10.33 0.14 -11.55
N ARG A 243 -9.71 1.04 -10.79
CA ARG A 243 -10.14 2.43 -10.62
C ARG A 243 -8.95 3.37 -10.62
N SER A 244 -9.08 4.53 -11.25
CA SER A 244 -7.97 5.46 -11.45
C SER A 244 -8.25 6.84 -10.86
N TYR A 245 -7.17 7.46 -10.47
CA TYR A 245 -7.13 8.76 -9.82
C TYR A 245 -6.02 9.62 -10.43
#